data_27ec435cfb33be673e175a128efe0818
#
_entry.id   27ec435cfb33be673e175a128efe0818
#
_cell.length_a   1.000
_cell.length_b   1.000
_cell.length_c   1.000
_cell.angle_alpha   90.00
_cell.angle_beta   90.00
_cell.angle_gamma   90.00
#
_symmetry.space_group_name_H-M   'P 1'
#
loop_
_entity.id
_entity.type
_entity.pdbx_description
1 polymer ?
#
loop_
_entity_poly.entity_id
_entity_poly.type
_entity_poly.pdbx_seq_one_letter_code
_entity_poly.pdbx_strand_id
1 'polypeptide(L)'
;MDFEIIGEIRHPETFARGSGIRELPRLRKIHGPGLWRKRKGFATVRLSDGSLREAEIHWYEATGIGKLEFKIKRYMSDGHE
;
A
#
# COMPACT_ATOMS: atom_id res chain seq x y z
N MET A 1 -9.14 1.72 8.11
CA MET A 1 -9.14 1.85 6.64
C MET A 1 -10.56 1.73 6.12
N ASP A 2 -10.83 2.39 5.02
CA ASP A 2 -12.15 2.36 4.39
C ASP A 2 -12.34 1.15 3.48
N PHE A 3 -11.37 0.26 3.43
CA PHE A 3 -11.42 -0.92 2.58
C PHE A 3 -10.63 -2.04 3.25
N GLU A 4 -10.86 -3.25 2.77
CA GLU A 4 -10.19 -4.44 3.28
C GLU A 4 -9.47 -5.12 2.12
N ILE A 5 -8.23 -5.52 2.33
CA ILE A 5 -7.50 -6.27 1.32
C ILE A 5 -7.88 -7.74 1.45
N ILE A 6 -8.34 -8.34 0.36
CA ILE A 6 -8.77 -9.73 0.33
C ILE A 6 -7.68 -10.56 -0.34
N GLY A 7 -7.14 -11.51 0.40
CA GLY A 7 -6.07 -12.37 -0.12
C GLY A 7 -4.74 -11.65 -0.19
N GLU A 8 -3.89 -12.08 -1.09
CA GLU A 8 -2.52 -11.62 -1.19
C GLU A 8 -2.40 -10.40 -2.10
N ILE A 9 -1.39 -9.57 -1.79
CA ILE A 9 -0.98 -8.51 -2.70
C ILE A 9 -0.10 -9.14 -3.77
N ARG A 10 -0.42 -8.89 -5.03
CA ARG A 10 0.27 -9.47 -6.17
C ARG A 10 1.27 -8.49 -6.76
N HIS A 11 2.39 -9.03 -7.26
CA HIS A 11 3.45 -8.25 -7.91
C HIS A 11 3.95 -7.07 -7.09
N PRO A 12 4.27 -7.28 -5.80
CA PRO A 12 4.76 -6.18 -4.98
C PRO A 12 6.13 -5.72 -5.45
N GLU A 13 6.34 -4.41 -5.46
CA GLU A 13 7.63 -3.84 -5.80
C GLU A 13 7.92 -2.61 -4.97
N THR A 14 9.20 -2.37 -4.69
CA THR A 14 9.65 -1.18 -3.99
C THR A 14 9.99 -0.12 -5.03
N PHE A 15 9.43 1.08 -4.87
CA PHE A 15 9.72 2.15 -5.81
C PHE A 15 10.32 3.41 -5.17
N ALA A 16 10.55 3.39 -3.84
CA ALA A 16 11.32 4.42 -3.15
C ALA A 16 11.86 3.85 -1.86
N ARG A 17 13.04 4.32 -1.45
CA ARG A 17 13.70 3.85 -0.24
C ARG A 17 14.29 5.03 0.52
N GLY A 18 14.27 4.94 1.85
CA GLY A 18 14.95 5.88 2.72
C GLY A 18 14.66 7.33 2.35
N SER A 19 15.71 8.11 2.13
CA SER A 19 15.58 9.54 1.83
C SER A 19 14.86 9.81 0.51
N GLY A 20 14.68 8.79 -0.33
CA GLY A 20 13.87 8.94 -1.54
C GLY A 20 12.37 8.96 -1.25
N ILE A 21 11.97 8.69 -0.01
CA ILE A 21 10.58 8.76 0.41
C ILE A 21 10.32 10.15 0.98
N ARG A 22 9.41 10.89 0.35
CA ARG A 22 9.07 12.24 0.80
C ARG A 22 8.58 12.25 2.24
N GLU A 23 7.83 11.22 2.65
CA GLU A 23 7.20 11.13 3.96
C GLU A 23 8.11 10.56 5.04
N LEU A 24 9.38 10.35 4.74
CA LEU A 24 10.29 9.68 5.67
C LEU A 24 10.33 10.31 7.07
N PRO A 25 10.43 11.66 7.21
CA PRO A 25 10.45 12.23 8.55
C PRO A 25 9.18 11.92 9.35
N ARG A 26 8.03 11.95 8.69
CA ARG A 26 6.76 11.64 9.34
C ARG A 26 6.69 10.17 9.74
N LEU A 27 7.12 9.28 8.85
CA LEU A 27 7.13 7.84 9.14
C LEU A 27 8.00 7.52 10.34
N ARG A 28 9.18 8.12 10.41
CA ARG A 28 10.08 7.93 11.54
C ARG A 28 9.49 8.44 12.83
N LYS A 29 8.82 9.57 12.77
CA LYS A 29 8.24 10.18 13.95
C LYS A 29 7.05 9.36 14.49
N ILE A 30 6.20 8.89 13.60
CA ILE A 30 4.96 8.21 14.00
C ILE A 30 5.19 6.73 14.28
N HIS A 31 5.98 6.07 13.44
CA HIS A 31 6.11 4.61 13.48
C HIS A 31 7.46 4.13 13.99
N GLY A 32 8.46 5.00 14.01
CA GLY A 32 9.78 4.67 14.53
C GLY A 32 10.86 4.62 13.45
N PRO A 33 12.13 4.53 13.89
CA PRO A 33 13.25 4.41 12.96
C PRO A 33 13.21 3.05 12.28
N GLY A 34 13.67 3.00 11.03
CA GLY A 34 13.70 1.76 10.29
C GLY A 34 14.18 2.01 8.87
N LEU A 35 14.41 0.92 8.16
CA LEU A 35 14.78 0.97 6.75
C LEU A 35 13.48 1.02 5.96
N TRP A 36 12.95 2.22 5.80
CA TRP A 36 11.66 2.45 5.20
C TRP A 36 11.69 2.27 3.70
N ARG A 37 10.65 1.64 3.17
CA ARG A 37 10.44 1.45 1.73
C ARG A 37 9.01 1.89 1.39
N LYS A 38 8.86 2.49 0.23
CA LYS A 38 7.54 2.76 -0.33
C LYS A 38 7.30 1.71 -1.40
N ARG A 39 6.20 0.97 -1.26
CA ARG A 39 5.94 -0.19 -2.09
C ARG A 39 4.57 -0.09 -2.74
N LYS A 40 4.39 -0.83 -3.81
CA LYS A 40 3.11 -0.93 -4.50
C LYS A 40 2.88 -2.34 -4.99
N GLY A 41 1.63 -2.66 -5.24
CA GLY A 41 1.23 -3.95 -5.79
C GLY A 41 -0.24 -3.91 -6.16
N PHE A 42 -0.78 -5.06 -6.54
CA PHE A 42 -2.18 -5.17 -6.93
C PHE A 42 -2.90 -6.11 -5.98
N ALA A 43 -4.13 -5.79 -5.65
CA ALA A 43 -4.91 -6.63 -4.74
C ALA A 43 -6.39 -6.47 -5.01
N THR A 44 -7.13 -7.49 -4.60
CA THR A 44 -8.58 -7.40 -4.53
C THR A 44 -8.91 -6.67 -3.25
N VAL A 45 -9.78 -5.67 -3.32
CA VAL A 45 -10.23 -4.94 -2.15
C VAL A 45 -11.73 -5.05 -2.01
N ARG A 46 -12.20 -5.10 -0.77
CA ARG A 46 -13.62 -4.99 -0.45
C ARG A 46 -13.87 -3.58 0.05
N LEU A 47 -14.80 -2.89 -0.60
CA LEU A 47 -15.16 -1.53 -0.25
C LEU A 47 -16.24 -1.53 0.83
N SER A 48 -16.52 -0.35 1.38
CA SER A 48 -17.47 -0.22 2.48
C SER A 48 -18.89 -0.66 2.11
N ASP A 49 -19.23 -0.60 0.81
CA ASP A 49 -20.54 -1.07 0.34
C ASP A 49 -20.57 -2.58 0.07
N GLY A 50 -19.47 -3.29 0.37
CA GLY A 50 -19.38 -4.73 0.18
C GLY A 50 -18.89 -5.16 -1.19
N SER A 51 -18.74 -4.23 -2.14
CA SER A 51 -18.31 -4.60 -3.48
C SER A 51 -16.83 -4.94 -3.50
N LEU A 52 -16.45 -5.81 -4.44
CA LEU A 52 -15.06 -6.21 -4.63
C LEU A 52 -14.51 -5.56 -5.89
N ARG A 53 -13.31 -5.00 -5.77
CA ARG A 53 -12.64 -4.35 -6.91
C ARG A 53 -11.18 -4.75 -6.92
N GLU A 54 -10.60 -4.77 -8.12
CA GLU A 54 -9.15 -4.89 -8.26
C GLU A 54 -8.57 -3.50 -8.19
N ALA A 55 -7.47 -3.36 -7.45
CA ALA A 55 -6.89 -2.03 -7.21
C ALA A 55 -5.38 -2.10 -7.16
N GLU A 56 -4.76 -0.99 -7.53
CA GLU A 56 -3.34 -0.78 -7.27
C GLU A 56 -3.23 -0.18 -5.87
N ILE A 57 -2.44 -0.83 -5.01
CA ILE A 57 -2.29 -0.47 -3.60
C ILE A 57 -0.88 0.03 -3.38
N HIS A 58 -0.74 1.11 -2.63
CA HIS A 58 0.56 1.63 -2.17
C HIS A 58 0.61 1.56 -0.66
N TRP A 59 1.81 1.34 -0.11
CA TRP A 59 1.99 1.30 1.34
C TRP A 59 3.44 1.60 1.69
N TYR A 60 3.68 1.82 2.98
CA TYR A 60 5.02 1.94 3.51
C TYR A 60 5.34 0.70 4.33
N GLU A 61 6.60 0.32 4.31
CA GLU A 61 7.02 -0.91 4.97
C GLU A 61 8.42 -0.77 5.50
N ALA A 62 8.67 -1.30 6.70
CA ALA A 62 10.02 -1.40 7.24
C ALA A 62 10.15 -2.73 7.96
N THR A 63 11.33 -3.35 7.84
CA THR A 63 11.63 -4.62 8.52
C THR A 63 11.50 -4.42 10.02
N GLY A 64 10.77 -5.31 10.66
CA GLY A 64 10.54 -5.25 12.12
C GLY A 64 9.35 -4.37 12.50
N ILE A 65 8.84 -3.57 11.57
CA ILE A 65 7.67 -2.73 11.83
C ILE A 65 6.45 -3.25 11.07
N GLY A 66 6.65 -3.65 9.82
CA GLY A 66 5.60 -4.22 9.01
C GLY A 66 5.09 -3.28 7.93
N LYS A 67 3.93 -3.62 7.38
CA LYS A 67 3.28 -2.89 6.29
C LYS A 67 2.24 -1.97 6.88
N LEU A 68 2.35 -0.67 6.56
CA LEU A 68 1.51 0.35 7.16
C LEU A 68 0.97 1.32 6.11
N GLU A 69 -0.13 1.96 6.45
CA GLU A 69 -0.72 3.06 5.69
C GLU A 69 -1.05 2.67 4.25
N PHE A 70 -1.82 1.60 4.12
CA PHE A 70 -2.30 1.16 2.82
C PHE A 70 -3.22 2.20 2.21
N LYS A 71 -3.06 2.43 0.90
CA LYS A 71 -3.87 3.37 0.15
C LYS A 71 -4.22 2.78 -1.20
N ILE A 72 -5.46 2.92 -1.61
CA ILE A 72 -5.86 2.61 -2.98
C ILE A 72 -5.38 3.77 -3.85
N LYS A 73 -4.50 3.49 -4.80
CA LYS A 73 -3.99 4.50 -5.70
C LYS A 73 -4.91 4.67 -6.90
N ARG A 74 -5.42 3.56 -7.39
CA ARG A 74 -6.40 3.58 -8.49
C ARG A 74 -7.06 2.22 -8.56
N TYR A 75 -8.24 2.18 -9.16
CA TYR A 75 -8.91 0.94 -9.46
C TYR A 75 -8.47 0.47 -10.83
N MET A 76 -8.36 -0.86 -10.98
CA MET A 76 -8.00 -1.44 -12.24
C MET A 76 -9.25 -1.61 -13.08
N SER A 77 -9.08 -1.43 -14.38
CA SER A 77 -10.14 -1.71 -15.32
C SER A 77 -10.50 -3.19 -15.26
N ASP A 78 -11.79 -3.49 -15.36
CA ASP A 78 -12.24 -4.87 -15.44
C ASP A 78 -12.34 -5.37 -16.88
N GLY A 79 -11.82 -4.60 -17.81
CA GLY A 79 -11.74 -5.02 -19.20
C GLY A 79 -12.94 -4.67 -20.05
N HIS A 80 -13.82 -3.83 -19.55
CA HIS A 80 -15.06 -3.52 -20.26
C HIS A 80 -15.19 -2.08 -20.73
N GLU A 81 -14.17 -1.36 -20.61
CA GLU A 81 -14.26 0.04 -21.04
C GLU A 81 -14.49 0.19 -22.49
#